data_bd057160b313dec4a8cdb5b29a5265b5
#
_entry.id   bd057160b313dec4a8cdb5b29a5265b5
#
_cell.length_a   1.000
_cell.length_b   1.000
_cell.length_c   1.000
_cell.angle_alpha   90.00
_cell.angle_beta   90.00
_cell.angle_gamma   90.00
#
_symmetry.space_group_name_H-M   'P 1'
#
loop_
_entity.id
_entity.type
_entity.pdbx_description
1 polymer ?
#
loop_
_entity_poly.entity_id
_entity_poly.type
_entity_poly.pdbx_seq_one_letter_code
_entity_poly.pdbx_strand_id
1 'polypeptide(L)'
;MIVDERIVTFINSLETENSEILEAVEQEALSTYVPIIRKEMQSFLKVLLMIQKPMCILEVGTAVGFSALLMSEAAPEGCRITTIENYEKRIPIARENFRRAGKEEQITLIEGDAMDVLKTLEGSFDFIFMDAAKGQYIRYMPQVLRLLRPGGTLVTDKDRKSVV
;
A
#
# COMPACT_ATOMS: atom_id res chain seq x y z
N MET A 1 -6.89 -10.45 24.31
CA MET A 1 -6.01 -10.30 23.11
C MET A 1 -5.90 -11.67 22.47
N ILE A 2 -5.99 -11.77 21.14
CA ILE A 2 -5.99 -13.08 20.43
C ILE A 2 -4.57 -13.60 20.23
N VAL A 3 -3.56 -12.71 20.27
CA VAL A 3 -2.14 -13.04 20.08
C VAL A 3 -1.34 -12.50 21.26
N ASP A 4 -0.43 -13.30 21.81
CA ASP A 4 0.50 -12.91 22.88
C ASP A 4 1.54 -11.90 22.33
N GLU A 5 1.73 -10.78 23.00
CA GLU A 5 2.67 -9.72 22.58
C GLU A 5 4.11 -10.23 22.43
N ARG A 6 4.51 -11.23 23.22
CA ARG A 6 5.84 -11.85 23.12
C ARG A 6 6.03 -12.58 21.80
N ILE A 7 4.96 -13.21 21.27
CA ILE A 7 4.99 -13.87 19.95
C ILE A 7 5.11 -12.82 18.86
N VAL A 8 4.35 -11.71 18.96
CA VAL A 8 4.46 -10.60 18.00
C VAL A 8 5.87 -10.02 18.00
N THR A 9 6.44 -9.75 19.19
CA THR A 9 7.80 -9.24 19.32
C THR A 9 8.84 -10.21 18.73
N PHE A 10 8.67 -11.51 18.99
CA PHE A 10 9.55 -12.53 18.41
C PHE A 10 9.45 -12.58 16.87
N ILE A 11 8.24 -12.58 16.31
CA ILE A 11 8.04 -12.58 14.85
C ILE A 11 8.68 -11.33 14.25
N ASN A 12 8.45 -10.15 14.83
CA ASN A 12 9.01 -8.90 14.34
C ASN A 12 10.54 -8.84 14.44
N SER A 13 11.14 -9.58 15.39
CA SER A 13 12.60 -9.68 15.48
C SER A 13 13.25 -10.53 14.39
N LEU A 14 12.46 -11.29 13.63
CA LEU A 14 12.92 -12.11 12.50
C LEU A 14 12.80 -11.37 11.16
N GLU A 15 12.24 -10.16 11.15
CA GLU A 15 12.08 -9.39 9.94
C GLU A 15 13.41 -8.90 9.38
N THR A 16 13.51 -8.88 8.05
CA THR A 16 14.62 -8.23 7.37
C THR A 16 14.45 -6.72 7.43
N GLU A 17 15.53 -6.00 7.66
CA GLU A 17 15.54 -4.55 7.64
C GLU A 17 15.01 -4.02 6.31
N ASN A 18 14.30 -2.91 6.36
CA ASN A 18 13.89 -2.16 5.19
C ASN A 18 15.10 -1.40 4.62
N SER A 19 14.98 -0.86 3.42
CA SER A 19 15.97 0.08 2.89
C SER A 19 16.05 1.35 3.76
N GLU A 20 17.19 2.04 3.73
CA GLU A 20 17.38 3.28 4.51
C GLU A 20 16.29 4.33 4.24
N ILE A 21 15.88 4.46 2.97
CA ILE A 21 14.82 5.41 2.61
C ILE A 21 13.45 4.98 3.14
N LEU A 22 13.15 3.69 3.11
CA LEU A 22 11.88 3.18 3.61
C LEU A 22 11.80 3.30 5.14
N GLU A 23 12.91 3.04 5.85
CA GLU A 23 13.02 3.30 7.29
C GLU A 23 12.83 4.78 7.62
N ALA A 24 13.45 5.68 6.86
CA ALA A 24 13.29 7.13 7.06
C ALA A 24 11.84 7.55 6.89
N VAL A 25 11.15 7.10 5.84
CA VAL A 25 9.74 7.40 5.61
C VAL A 25 8.84 6.82 6.72
N GLU A 26 9.15 5.62 7.23
CA GLU A 26 8.45 5.02 8.35
C GLU A 26 8.58 5.88 9.61
N GLN A 27 9.80 6.28 9.97
CA GLN A 27 10.06 7.11 11.15
C GLN A 27 9.41 8.49 11.05
N GLU A 28 9.46 9.13 9.88
CA GLU A 28 8.78 10.40 9.63
C GLU A 28 7.25 10.27 9.78
N ALA A 29 6.66 9.20 9.24
CA ALA A 29 5.23 8.92 9.38
C ALA A 29 4.83 8.70 10.85
N LEU A 30 5.58 7.89 11.60
CA LEU A 30 5.34 7.62 13.01
C LEU A 30 5.47 8.89 13.86
N SER A 31 6.48 9.74 13.59
CA SER A 31 6.70 10.99 14.31
C SER A 31 5.58 12.01 14.11
N THR A 32 4.92 11.96 12.96
CA THR A 32 3.80 12.84 12.58
C THR A 32 2.42 12.19 12.78
N TYR A 33 2.38 11.03 13.44
CA TYR A 33 1.15 10.27 13.70
C TYR A 33 0.36 9.92 12.44
N VAL A 34 1.03 9.80 11.31
CA VAL A 34 0.39 9.28 10.08
C VAL A 34 0.31 7.75 10.20
N PRO A 35 -0.89 7.16 10.11
CA PRO A 35 -1.01 5.72 10.14
C PRO A 35 -0.38 5.10 8.90
N ILE A 36 0.47 4.11 9.11
CA ILE A 36 1.04 3.25 8.07
C ILE A 36 0.76 1.79 8.40
N ILE A 37 0.92 0.92 7.42
CA ILE A 37 0.75 -0.53 7.60
C ILE A 37 1.73 -1.07 8.64
N ARG A 38 1.24 -2.00 9.48
CA ARG A 38 2.03 -2.62 10.54
C ARG A 38 3.11 -3.54 9.99
N LYS A 39 4.12 -3.84 10.79
CA LYS A 39 5.24 -4.74 10.41
C LYS A 39 4.75 -6.10 9.87
N GLU A 40 3.75 -6.70 10.48
CA GLU A 40 3.18 -7.97 10.03
C GLU A 40 2.58 -7.86 8.62
N MET A 41 1.91 -6.74 8.31
CA MET A 41 1.38 -6.48 6.97
C MET A 41 2.50 -6.18 5.98
N GLN A 42 3.55 -5.46 6.40
CA GLN A 42 4.73 -5.22 5.57
C GLN A 42 5.36 -6.54 5.13
N SER A 43 5.63 -7.45 6.07
CA SER A 43 6.20 -8.78 5.79
C SER A 43 5.27 -9.63 4.92
N PHE A 44 3.97 -9.59 5.19
CA PHE A 44 2.97 -10.32 4.40
C PHE A 44 2.94 -9.84 2.94
N LEU A 45 2.93 -8.52 2.71
CA LEU A 45 2.98 -7.96 1.36
C LEU A 45 4.28 -8.34 0.63
N LYS A 46 5.45 -8.22 1.28
CA LYS A 46 6.73 -8.63 0.70
C LYS A 46 6.68 -10.08 0.22
N VAL A 47 6.22 -11.00 1.06
CA VAL A 47 6.12 -12.44 0.72
C VAL A 47 5.15 -12.66 -0.44
N LEU A 48 3.96 -12.06 -0.42
CA LEU A 48 3.00 -12.18 -1.50
C LEU A 48 3.54 -11.67 -2.84
N LEU A 49 4.19 -10.52 -2.84
CA LEU A 49 4.76 -9.93 -4.05
C LEU A 49 5.89 -10.77 -4.63
N MET A 50 6.74 -11.37 -3.78
CA MET A 50 7.78 -12.31 -4.22
C MET A 50 7.19 -13.59 -4.86
N ILE A 51 6.05 -14.07 -4.36
CA ILE A 51 5.37 -15.26 -4.89
C ILE A 51 4.61 -14.92 -6.18
N GLN A 52 3.81 -13.85 -6.16
CA GLN A 52 2.90 -13.48 -7.24
C GLN A 52 3.61 -12.79 -8.41
N LYS A 53 4.73 -12.11 -8.13
CA LYS A 53 5.52 -11.36 -9.12
C LYS A 53 4.67 -10.46 -10.01
N PRO A 54 3.83 -9.58 -9.45
CA PRO A 54 2.94 -8.73 -10.24
C PRO A 54 3.73 -7.71 -11.05
N MET A 55 3.24 -7.39 -12.26
CA MET A 55 3.79 -6.35 -13.12
C MET A 55 2.97 -5.06 -13.08
N CYS A 56 1.71 -5.14 -12.64
CA CYS A 56 0.81 -3.99 -12.49
C CYS A 56 0.10 -4.05 -11.14
N ILE A 57 0.40 -3.09 -10.28
CA ILE A 57 -0.19 -2.97 -8.94
C ILE A 57 -1.09 -1.74 -8.88
N LEU A 58 -2.27 -1.89 -8.31
CA LEU A 58 -3.13 -0.78 -7.90
C LEU A 58 -3.17 -0.69 -6.38
N GLU A 59 -2.94 0.49 -5.85
CA GLU A 59 -3.13 0.80 -4.45
C GLU A 59 -4.27 1.81 -4.28
N VAL A 60 -5.16 1.55 -3.34
CA VAL A 60 -6.23 2.49 -2.97
C VAL A 60 -5.97 2.99 -1.55
N GLY A 61 -5.49 4.23 -1.46
CA GLY A 61 -5.03 4.87 -0.22
C GLY A 61 -3.50 4.95 -0.16
N THR A 62 -2.93 6.05 -0.64
CA THR A 62 -1.47 6.29 -0.67
C THR A 62 -0.92 6.74 0.67
N ALA A 63 -1.67 7.54 1.40
CA ALA A 63 -1.20 8.30 2.56
C ALA A 63 0.12 9.05 2.24
N VAL A 64 1.21 8.73 2.92
CA VAL A 64 2.55 9.31 2.66
C VAL A 64 3.39 8.49 1.68
N GLY A 65 2.84 7.46 1.07
CA GLY A 65 3.49 6.63 0.05
C GLY A 65 4.32 5.48 0.59
N PHE A 66 4.26 5.18 1.87
CA PHE A 66 5.07 4.14 2.50
C PHE A 66 4.81 2.75 1.89
N SER A 67 3.55 2.33 1.81
CA SER A 67 3.16 1.02 1.26
C SER A 67 3.48 0.89 -0.23
N ALA A 68 3.28 1.97 -1.01
CA ALA A 68 3.67 2.00 -2.42
C ALA A 68 5.18 1.81 -2.60
N LEU A 69 6.01 2.47 -1.78
CA LEU A 69 7.47 2.29 -1.78
C LEU A 69 7.86 0.87 -1.39
N LEU A 70 7.31 0.33 -0.30
CA LEU A 70 7.55 -1.05 0.12
C LEU A 70 7.19 -2.06 -0.98
N MET A 71 6.05 -1.86 -1.64
CA MET A 71 5.65 -2.71 -2.76
C MET A 71 6.59 -2.55 -3.96
N SER A 72 7.09 -1.35 -4.22
CA SER A 72 8.02 -1.09 -5.32
C SER A 72 9.40 -1.77 -5.14
N GLU A 73 9.82 -1.96 -3.90
CA GLU A 73 11.07 -2.67 -3.58
C GLU A 73 10.91 -4.19 -3.63
N ALA A 74 9.73 -4.70 -3.26
CA ALA A 74 9.45 -6.13 -3.22
C ALA A 74 8.97 -6.72 -4.55
N ALA A 75 8.44 -5.88 -5.45
CA ALA A 75 7.93 -6.30 -6.75
C ALA A 75 9.08 -6.53 -7.77
N PRO A 76 8.83 -7.29 -8.85
CA PRO A 76 9.81 -7.48 -9.92
C PRO A 76 10.23 -6.17 -10.58
N GLU A 77 11.44 -6.16 -11.15
CA GLU A 77 11.88 -5.07 -12.01
C GLU A 77 10.90 -4.83 -13.15
N GLY A 78 10.61 -3.57 -13.44
CA GLY A 78 9.61 -3.19 -14.45
C GLY A 78 8.16 -3.20 -13.98
N CYS A 79 7.89 -3.63 -12.75
CA CYS A 79 6.56 -3.50 -12.15
C CYS A 79 6.16 -2.01 -12.07
N ARG A 80 4.91 -1.71 -12.41
CA ARG A 80 4.33 -0.37 -12.29
C ARG A 80 3.27 -0.35 -11.22
N ILE A 81 3.27 0.71 -10.42
CA ILE A 81 2.33 0.90 -9.32
C ILE A 81 1.50 2.15 -9.61
N THR A 82 0.19 2.01 -9.58
CA THR A 82 -0.75 3.14 -9.57
C THR A 82 -1.33 3.26 -8.16
N THR A 83 -1.24 4.43 -7.56
CA THR A 83 -1.77 4.68 -6.21
C THR A 83 -2.70 5.90 -6.20
N ILE A 84 -3.75 5.88 -5.36
CA ILE A 84 -4.81 6.89 -5.33
C ILE A 84 -4.84 7.55 -3.96
N GLU A 85 -4.87 8.90 -3.94
CA GLU A 85 -5.00 9.69 -2.71
C GLU A 85 -5.84 10.95 -2.97
N ASN A 86 -6.69 11.31 -2.00
CA ASN A 86 -7.48 12.53 -2.07
C ASN A 86 -7.13 13.57 -1.00
N TYR A 87 -6.30 13.21 -0.03
CA TYR A 87 -5.96 14.13 1.04
C TYR A 87 -4.84 15.07 0.64
N GLU A 88 -5.20 16.29 0.28
CA GLU A 88 -4.29 17.33 -0.25
C GLU A 88 -3.00 17.53 0.55
N LYS A 89 -3.04 17.34 1.88
CA LYS A 89 -1.85 17.51 2.73
C LYS A 89 -0.86 16.35 2.64
N ARG A 90 -1.31 15.15 2.24
CA ARG A 90 -0.44 13.95 2.12
C ARG A 90 0.15 13.80 0.74
N ILE A 91 -0.55 14.24 -0.29
CA ILE A 91 -0.12 14.16 -1.69
C ILE A 91 1.30 14.70 -1.90
N PRO A 92 1.64 15.95 -1.48
CA PRO A 92 3.00 16.47 -1.68
C PRO A 92 4.05 15.67 -0.90
N ILE A 93 3.70 15.12 0.28
CA ILE A 93 4.61 14.30 1.06
C ILE A 93 4.89 12.98 0.33
N ALA A 94 3.85 12.31 -0.20
CA ALA A 94 4.00 11.08 -0.96
C ALA A 94 4.86 11.30 -2.21
N ARG A 95 4.61 12.36 -2.98
CA ARG A 95 5.42 12.71 -4.15
C ARG A 95 6.89 12.92 -3.79
N GLU A 96 7.17 13.65 -2.71
CA GLU A 96 8.55 13.87 -2.25
C GLU A 96 9.21 12.56 -1.81
N ASN A 97 8.49 11.68 -1.14
CA ASN A 97 9.00 10.37 -0.76
C ASN A 97 9.31 9.49 -1.99
N PHE A 98 8.47 9.52 -3.03
CA PHE A 98 8.75 8.82 -4.30
C PHE A 98 9.99 9.38 -4.99
N ARG A 99 10.15 10.72 -4.98
CA ARG A 99 11.32 11.40 -5.54
C ARG A 99 12.60 11.02 -4.76
N ARG A 100 12.57 11.06 -3.44
CA ARG A 100 13.71 10.67 -2.57
C ARG A 100 14.15 9.23 -2.81
N ALA A 101 13.18 8.36 -3.08
CA ALA A 101 13.43 6.95 -3.37
C ALA A 101 13.80 6.69 -4.85
N GLY A 102 13.76 7.69 -5.74
CA GLY A 102 13.99 7.50 -7.17
C GLY A 102 12.94 6.62 -7.86
N LYS A 103 11.68 6.66 -7.37
CA LYS A 103 10.59 5.78 -7.82
C LYS A 103 9.49 6.49 -8.63
N GLU A 104 9.71 7.74 -9.03
CA GLU A 104 8.72 8.55 -9.74
C GLU A 104 8.30 7.96 -11.09
N GLU A 105 9.19 7.24 -11.77
CA GLU A 105 8.85 6.56 -13.02
C GLU A 105 8.10 5.23 -12.80
N GLN A 106 8.29 4.62 -11.63
CA GLN A 106 7.66 3.34 -11.27
C GLN A 106 6.30 3.51 -10.62
N ILE A 107 6.11 4.59 -9.85
CA ILE A 107 4.91 4.86 -9.06
C ILE A 107 4.16 6.06 -9.61
N THR A 108 2.95 5.85 -10.09
CA THR A 108 2.03 6.92 -10.55
C THR A 108 1.01 7.22 -9.46
N LEU A 109 1.04 8.44 -8.91
CA LEU A 109 0.03 8.91 -7.95
C LEU A 109 -1.07 9.66 -8.67
N ILE A 110 -2.30 9.17 -8.54
CA ILE A 110 -3.53 9.82 -9.03
C ILE A 110 -4.21 10.53 -7.87
N GLU A 111 -4.36 11.84 -8.03
CA GLU A 111 -5.05 12.68 -7.05
C GLU A 111 -6.55 12.67 -7.31
N GLY A 112 -7.34 12.31 -6.28
CA GLY A 112 -8.79 12.35 -6.39
C GLY A 112 -9.50 11.38 -5.44
N ASP A 113 -10.82 11.51 -5.39
CA ASP A 113 -11.66 10.56 -4.66
C ASP A 113 -11.55 9.17 -5.28
N ALA A 114 -11.27 8.18 -4.43
CA ALA A 114 -11.02 6.81 -4.91
C ALA A 114 -12.20 6.24 -5.70
N MET A 115 -13.47 6.57 -5.33
CA MET A 115 -14.62 6.07 -6.07
C MET A 115 -14.69 6.64 -7.48
N ASP A 116 -14.36 7.91 -7.65
CA ASP A 116 -14.41 8.55 -8.95
C ASP A 116 -13.26 8.13 -9.83
N VAL A 117 -12.05 8.06 -9.26
CA VAL A 117 -10.88 7.54 -9.98
C VAL A 117 -11.10 6.08 -10.40
N LEU A 118 -11.55 5.20 -9.49
CA LEU A 118 -11.78 3.79 -9.79
C LEU A 118 -12.81 3.58 -10.92
N LYS A 119 -13.82 4.43 -11.05
CA LYS A 119 -14.82 4.32 -12.14
C LYS A 119 -14.24 4.64 -13.52
N THR A 120 -13.30 5.57 -13.58
CA THR A 120 -12.71 6.06 -14.84
C THR A 120 -11.41 5.37 -15.18
N LEU A 121 -10.76 4.72 -14.19
CA LEU A 121 -9.52 4.00 -14.39
C LEU A 121 -9.74 2.83 -15.34
N GLU A 122 -8.89 2.76 -16.35
CA GLU A 122 -8.85 1.66 -17.32
C GLU A 122 -7.64 0.77 -17.07
N GLY A 123 -7.65 -0.41 -17.65
CA GLY A 123 -6.56 -1.37 -17.55
C GLY A 123 -6.91 -2.57 -16.67
N SER A 124 -5.89 -3.36 -16.40
CA SER A 124 -6.00 -4.60 -15.64
C SER A 124 -4.80 -4.73 -14.72
N PHE A 125 -5.05 -5.01 -13.45
CA PHE A 125 -4.03 -5.11 -12.41
C PHE A 125 -3.84 -6.55 -11.95
N ASP A 126 -2.60 -6.92 -11.74
CA ASP A 126 -2.20 -8.24 -11.25
C ASP A 126 -2.43 -8.36 -9.74
N PHE A 127 -2.27 -7.24 -9.07
CA PHE A 127 -2.33 -7.13 -7.63
C PHE A 127 -3.03 -5.82 -7.25
N ILE A 128 -3.99 -5.89 -6.34
CA ILE A 128 -4.66 -4.71 -5.80
C ILE A 128 -4.49 -4.71 -4.28
N PHE A 129 -3.95 -3.63 -3.75
CA PHE A 129 -3.89 -3.38 -2.32
C PHE A 129 -4.86 -2.26 -1.93
N MET A 130 -5.74 -2.54 -0.97
CA MET A 130 -6.75 -1.59 -0.55
C MET A 130 -6.61 -1.29 0.95
N ASP A 131 -6.08 -0.11 1.27
CA ASP A 131 -5.94 0.44 2.61
C ASP A 131 -6.54 1.86 2.69
N ALA A 132 -7.80 1.98 2.28
CA ALA A 132 -8.56 3.24 2.31
C ALA A 132 -9.56 3.27 3.46
N ALA A 133 -10.35 4.35 3.52
CA ALA A 133 -11.42 4.50 4.51
C ALA A 133 -12.39 3.31 4.51
N LYS A 134 -12.38 2.54 5.59
CA LYS A 134 -13.00 1.21 5.74
C LYS A 134 -14.49 1.15 5.44
N GLY A 135 -15.23 2.22 5.73
CA GLY A 135 -16.65 2.32 5.41
C GLY A 135 -16.96 2.33 3.90
N GLN A 136 -15.95 2.48 3.05
CA GLN A 136 -16.12 2.58 1.60
C GLN A 136 -15.80 1.26 0.85
N TYR A 137 -15.23 0.26 1.50
CA TYR A 137 -14.79 -0.98 0.83
C TYR A 137 -15.88 -1.66 0.00
N ILE A 138 -17.09 -1.80 0.56
CA ILE A 138 -18.23 -2.39 -0.17
C ILE A 138 -18.54 -1.60 -1.44
N ARG A 139 -18.40 -0.27 -1.40
CA ARG A 139 -18.67 0.61 -2.55
C ARG A 139 -17.58 0.51 -3.61
N TYR A 140 -16.30 0.33 -3.20
CA TYR A 140 -15.17 0.19 -4.12
C TYR A 140 -15.14 -1.18 -4.81
N MET A 141 -15.62 -2.22 -4.14
CA MET A 141 -15.47 -3.61 -4.57
C MET A 141 -15.89 -3.89 -6.02
N PRO A 142 -17.03 -3.38 -6.55
CA PRO A 142 -17.40 -3.63 -7.94
C PRO A 142 -16.35 -3.12 -8.94
N GLN A 143 -15.76 -1.94 -8.67
CA GLN A 143 -14.73 -1.36 -9.53
C GLN A 143 -13.38 -2.07 -9.35
N VAL A 144 -13.03 -2.40 -8.13
CA VAL A 144 -11.81 -3.16 -7.80
C VAL A 144 -11.82 -4.52 -8.52
N LEU A 145 -12.95 -5.25 -8.45
CA LEU A 145 -13.07 -6.54 -9.14
C LEU A 145 -13.06 -6.40 -10.67
N ARG A 146 -13.60 -5.31 -11.23
CA ARG A 146 -13.50 -5.00 -12.65
C ARG A 146 -12.06 -4.79 -13.12
N LEU A 147 -11.26 -4.15 -12.28
CA LEU A 147 -9.86 -3.81 -12.55
C LEU A 147 -8.90 -4.97 -12.27
N LEU A 148 -9.30 -5.93 -11.44
CA LEU A 148 -8.48 -7.08 -11.11
C LEU A 148 -8.56 -8.12 -12.23
N ARG A 149 -7.41 -8.53 -12.78
CA ARG A 149 -7.38 -9.58 -13.81
C ARG A 149 -7.81 -10.94 -13.24
N PRO A 150 -8.30 -11.86 -14.07
CA PRO A 150 -8.49 -13.24 -13.65
C PRO A 150 -7.18 -13.85 -13.12
N GLY A 151 -7.22 -14.46 -11.93
CA GLY A 151 -6.03 -14.98 -11.25
C GLY A 151 -5.19 -13.93 -10.51
N GLY A 152 -5.59 -12.65 -10.54
CA GLY A 152 -4.96 -11.59 -9.75
C GLY A 152 -5.29 -11.68 -8.26
N THR A 153 -4.53 -10.97 -7.45
CA THR A 153 -4.64 -10.99 -5.97
C THR A 153 -5.17 -9.65 -5.46
N LEU A 154 -6.20 -9.72 -4.61
CA LEU A 154 -6.70 -8.58 -3.85
C LEU A 154 -6.31 -8.75 -2.38
N VAL A 155 -5.63 -7.74 -1.82
CA VAL A 155 -5.34 -7.64 -0.39
C VAL A 155 -6.05 -6.42 0.18
N THR A 156 -6.69 -6.59 1.33
CA THR A 156 -7.33 -5.48 2.05
C THR A 156 -6.76 -5.42 3.46
N ASP A 157 -6.29 -4.25 3.88
CA ASP A 157 -5.91 -4.05 5.27
C ASP A 157 -7.09 -3.50 6.07
N LYS A 158 -7.41 -4.19 7.17
CA LYS A 158 -8.46 -3.79 8.09
C LYS A 158 -7.90 -3.61 9.49
N ASP A 159 -7.47 -2.41 9.85
CA ASP A 159 -7.12 -2.12 11.23
C ASP A 159 -8.36 -2.24 12.15
N ARG A 160 -8.23 -3.02 13.23
CA ARG A 160 -9.30 -3.30 14.20
C ARG A 160 -9.64 -2.11 15.11
N LYS A 161 -8.85 -1.03 15.12
CA LYS A 161 -9.03 0.08 16.07
C LYS A 161 -10.17 1.05 15.74
N SER A 162 -10.90 0.87 14.65
CA SER A 162 -11.98 1.76 14.22
C SER A 162 -13.39 1.18 14.32
N VAL A 163 -13.61 0.26 15.24
CA VAL A 163 -14.96 -0.20 15.62
C VAL A 163 -15.21 0.27 17.06
N VAL A 164 -15.55 1.52 17.21
CA VAL A 164 -16.34 2.05 18.33
C VAL A 164 -17.43 2.92 17.75
#